data_1b96c4b088d71e65ef64bdb665d48cc1
#
_entry.id   1b96c4b088d71e65ef64bdb665d48cc1
#
_cell.length_a   1.000
_cell.length_b   1.000
_cell.length_c   1.000
_cell.angle_alpha   90.00
_cell.angle_beta   90.00
_cell.angle_gamma   90.00
#
_symmetry.space_group_name_H-M   'P 1'
#
loop_
_entity.id
_entity.type
_entity.pdbx_description
1 polymer ?
#
loop_
_entity_poly.entity_id
_entity_poly.type
_entity_poly.pdbx_seq_one_letter_code
_entity_poly.pdbx_strand_id
1 'polypeptide(L)'
;MRVRDVMTTDLVTVEPDMPIFQAQKLMRENKVRKLLVVSKGELVGMVTHDLFMEVSPSKATGFSVQEMHYLLTAMKVKEVMDKNPVTVSPDMPFEDVLNLGQQRGNAGFPVVENGKLVGIITNGDIIRLLSTLLGLGETGVRITIEGLGVRLGELNIIISICDRHRASILSLMTRHRRETQDLIALMRLKVKDATAVVKDLSSSGFNVTYVSEPLPSEAA
;
A
#
# COMPACT_ATOMS: atom_id res chain seq x y z
N MET A 1 1.35 -8.47 11.32
CA MET A 1 1.80 -7.07 11.17
C MET A 1 0.67 -6.15 11.60
N ARG A 2 0.95 -5.01 12.23
CA ARG A 2 -0.07 -4.06 12.72
C ARG A 2 0.00 -2.77 11.92
N VAL A 3 -1.05 -1.95 12.03
CA VAL A 3 -1.11 -0.63 11.37
C VAL A 3 0.11 0.22 11.71
N ARG A 4 0.53 0.26 12.98
CA ARG A 4 1.71 1.04 13.44
C ARG A 4 3.01 0.71 12.70
N ASP A 5 3.13 -0.52 12.18
CA ASP A 5 4.35 -0.99 11.50
C ASP A 5 4.47 -0.44 10.08
N VAL A 6 3.36 0.09 9.52
CA VAL A 6 3.27 0.48 8.11
C VAL A 6 2.68 1.86 7.87
N MET A 7 2.01 2.46 8.86
CA MET A 7 1.39 3.78 8.74
C MET A 7 2.41 4.88 8.48
N THR A 8 1.98 5.93 7.81
CA THR A 8 2.72 7.19 7.70
C THR A 8 2.48 8.03 8.95
N THR A 9 3.55 8.51 9.59
CA THR A 9 3.51 9.35 10.80
C THR A 9 3.85 10.81 10.53
N ASP A 10 4.48 11.11 9.41
CA ASP A 10 4.70 12.49 8.95
C ASP A 10 3.42 12.99 8.28
N LEU A 11 2.59 13.66 9.07
CA LEU A 11 1.23 14.00 8.71
C LEU A 11 1.13 15.42 8.15
N VAL A 12 0.50 15.56 7.00
CA VAL A 12 0.08 16.85 6.47
C VAL A 12 -1.32 17.15 6.98
N THR A 13 -1.42 18.12 7.88
CA THR A 13 -2.68 18.52 8.51
C THR A 13 -3.08 19.93 8.11
N VAL A 14 -4.36 20.24 8.24
CA VAL A 14 -4.94 21.58 7.99
C VAL A 14 -5.93 21.96 9.06
N GLU A 15 -6.11 23.25 9.26
CA GLU A 15 -7.14 23.79 10.14
C GLU A 15 -8.50 23.83 9.43
N PRO A 16 -9.64 23.70 10.17
CA PRO A 16 -10.99 23.75 9.59
C PRO A 16 -11.31 25.03 8.81
N ASP A 17 -10.73 26.14 9.25
CA ASP A 17 -10.96 27.47 8.65
C ASP A 17 -10.02 27.81 7.48
N MET A 18 -9.14 26.88 7.10
CA MET A 18 -8.26 27.05 5.94
C MET A 18 -9.09 27.16 4.66
N PRO A 19 -8.80 28.11 3.74
CA PRO A 19 -9.42 28.17 2.42
C PRO A 19 -9.13 26.90 1.60
N ILE A 20 -10.12 26.39 0.87
CA ILE A 20 -9.99 25.20 0.02
C ILE A 20 -8.82 25.31 -0.95
N PHE A 21 -8.64 26.46 -1.57
CA PHE A 21 -7.55 26.71 -2.51
C PHE A 21 -6.17 26.47 -1.88
N GLN A 22 -5.98 26.89 -0.62
CA GLN A 22 -4.72 26.65 0.10
C GLN A 22 -4.54 25.17 0.42
N ALA A 23 -5.61 24.48 0.83
CA ALA A 23 -5.56 23.04 1.09
C ALA A 23 -5.24 22.24 -0.19
N GLN A 24 -5.81 22.59 -1.33
CA GLN A 24 -5.47 21.99 -2.62
C GLN A 24 -4.00 22.22 -3.01
N LYS A 25 -3.47 23.44 -2.77
CA LYS A 25 -2.08 23.76 -2.99
C LYS A 25 -1.17 22.88 -2.11
N LEU A 26 -1.52 22.74 -0.83
CA LEU A 26 -0.80 21.91 0.13
C LEU A 26 -0.76 20.43 -0.29
N MET A 27 -1.88 19.88 -0.78
CA MET A 27 -1.93 18.52 -1.34
C MET A 27 -0.94 18.33 -2.49
N ARG A 28 -0.85 19.30 -3.41
CA ARG A 28 0.06 19.22 -4.56
C ARG A 28 1.52 19.31 -4.15
N GLU A 29 1.84 20.26 -3.27
CA GLU A 29 3.22 20.48 -2.79
C GLU A 29 3.77 19.26 -2.03
N ASN A 30 2.92 18.64 -1.20
CA ASN A 30 3.30 17.46 -0.43
C ASN A 30 3.01 16.14 -1.16
N LYS A 31 2.49 16.18 -2.39
CA LYS A 31 2.15 15.00 -3.21
C LYS A 31 1.21 14.03 -2.48
N VAL A 32 0.29 14.55 -1.67
CA VAL A 32 -0.72 13.78 -0.94
C VAL A 32 -2.11 13.99 -1.55
N ARG A 33 -2.98 13.01 -1.43
CA ARG A 33 -4.37 13.07 -1.91
C ARG A 33 -5.39 13.20 -0.78
N LYS A 34 -4.93 13.25 0.47
CA LYS A 34 -5.77 13.38 1.66
C LYS A 34 -5.09 14.32 2.64
N LEU A 35 -5.88 15.17 3.29
CA LEU A 35 -5.42 16.00 4.40
C LEU A 35 -6.30 15.72 5.60
N LEU A 36 -5.66 15.61 6.74
CA LEU A 36 -6.34 15.45 8.02
C LEU A 36 -6.67 16.85 8.56
N VAL A 37 -7.92 17.03 8.91
CA VAL A 37 -8.39 18.31 9.47
C VAL A 37 -8.30 18.22 10.98
N VAL A 38 -7.45 19.06 11.56
CA VAL A 38 -7.15 19.04 12.99
C VAL A 38 -7.55 20.39 13.59
N SER A 39 -8.22 20.37 14.74
CA SER A 39 -8.52 21.56 15.52
C SER A 39 -8.14 21.31 16.99
N LYS A 40 -7.36 22.21 17.56
CA LYS A 40 -6.87 22.11 18.95
C LYS A 40 -6.16 20.78 19.26
N GLY A 41 -5.50 20.17 18.26
CA GLY A 41 -4.79 18.91 18.39
C GLY A 41 -5.65 17.65 18.20
N GLU A 42 -6.95 17.80 17.94
CA GLU A 42 -7.88 16.69 17.72
C GLU A 42 -8.26 16.57 16.25
N LEU A 43 -8.44 15.34 15.77
CA LEU A 43 -8.96 15.08 14.44
C LEU A 43 -10.45 15.46 14.38
N VAL A 44 -10.81 16.43 13.52
CA VAL A 44 -12.19 16.90 13.35
C VAL A 44 -12.75 16.59 11.97
N GLY A 45 -11.92 16.05 11.06
CA GLY A 45 -12.38 15.68 9.74
C GLY A 45 -11.25 15.26 8.81
N MET A 46 -11.61 14.96 7.58
CA MET A 46 -10.67 14.65 6.50
C MET A 46 -11.18 15.21 5.19
N VAL A 47 -10.29 15.72 4.36
CA VAL A 47 -10.60 16.09 2.97
C VAL A 47 -9.77 15.25 2.00
N THR A 48 -10.38 14.91 0.88
CA THR A 48 -9.73 14.17 -0.20
C THR A 48 -9.65 15.05 -1.45
N HIS A 49 -8.72 14.71 -2.33
CA HIS A 49 -8.63 15.35 -3.63
C HIS A 49 -9.95 15.26 -4.42
N ASP A 50 -10.64 14.13 -4.31
CA ASP A 50 -11.87 13.88 -5.07
C ASP A 50 -13.01 14.78 -4.56
N LEU A 51 -13.15 14.98 -3.24
CA LEU A 51 -14.08 15.97 -2.67
C LEU A 51 -13.82 17.39 -3.19
N PHE A 52 -12.55 17.77 -3.32
CA PHE A 52 -12.24 19.08 -3.90
C PHE A 52 -12.62 19.19 -5.38
N MET A 53 -12.53 18.11 -6.14
CA MET A 53 -12.95 18.09 -7.55
C MET A 53 -14.48 18.19 -7.67
N GLU A 54 -15.24 17.57 -6.77
CA GLU A 54 -16.71 17.64 -6.75
C GLU A 54 -17.23 19.04 -6.45
N VAL A 55 -16.59 19.76 -5.53
CA VAL A 55 -17.01 21.14 -5.17
C VAL A 55 -16.41 22.21 -6.08
N SER A 56 -15.46 21.84 -6.94
CA SER A 56 -14.86 22.78 -7.89
C SER A 56 -15.85 23.03 -9.04
N PRO A 57 -16.17 24.30 -9.36
CA PRO A 57 -17.03 24.60 -10.50
C PRO A 57 -16.46 24.01 -11.79
N SER A 58 -17.26 23.27 -12.53
CA SER A 58 -16.86 22.76 -13.84
C SER A 58 -16.83 23.88 -14.86
N LYS A 59 -16.05 23.73 -15.93
CA LYS A 59 -16.05 24.65 -17.08
C LYS A 59 -17.46 24.82 -17.70
N ALA A 60 -18.39 23.91 -17.41
CA ALA A 60 -19.76 23.92 -17.89
C ALA A 60 -20.69 24.86 -17.09
N THR A 61 -20.26 25.38 -15.94
CA THR A 61 -21.14 26.22 -15.06
C THR A 61 -21.25 27.68 -15.47
N GLY A 62 -20.56 28.12 -16.53
CA GLY A 62 -20.64 29.48 -17.03
C GLY A 62 -19.98 30.56 -16.17
N PHE A 63 -19.37 30.20 -15.05
CA PHE A 63 -18.64 31.14 -14.20
C PHE A 63 -17.36 31.63 -14.89
N SER A 64 -17.05 32.91 -14.77
CA SER A 64 -15.77 33.48 -15.15
C SER A 64 -14.65 32.92 -14.24
N VAL A 65 -13.41 32.93 -14.73
CA VAL A 65 -12.23 32.51 -13.93
C VAL A 65 -12.12 33.30 -12.62
N GLN A 66 -12.52 34.56 -12.63
CA GLN A 66 -12.51 35.44 -11.45
C GLN A 66 -13.56 35.02 -10.41
N GLU A 67 -14.78 34.69 -10.84
CA GLU A 67 -15.84 34.21 -9.97
C GLU A 67 -15.50 32.85 -9.37
N MET A 68 -14.92 31.92 -10.17
CA MET A 68 -14.42 30.66 -9.67
C MET A 68 -13.34 30.84 -8.62
N HIS A 69 -12.39 31.73 -8.87
CA HIS A 69 -11.31 32.01 -7.92
C HIS A 69 -11.86 32.59 -6.61
N TYR A 70 -12.83 33.49 -6.69
CA TYR A 70 -13.50 34.07 -5.52
C TYR A 70 -14.20 33.00 -4.69
N LEU A 71 -15.02 32.15 -5.32
CA LEU A 71 -15.73 31.05 -4.64
C LEU A 71 -14.78 30.10 -3.93
N LEU A 72 -13.73 29.64 -4.62
CA LEU A 72 -12.74 28.74 -4.04
C LEU A 72 -11.89 29.37 -2.92
N THR A 73 -11.76 30.72 -2.94
CA THR A 73 -11.01 31.43 -1.89
C THR A 73 -11.89 31.71 -0.67
N ALA A 74 -13.19 31.87 -0.87
CA ALA A 74 -14.15 32.11 0.22
C ALA A 74 -14.51 30.84 0.96
N MET A 75 -14.59 29.70 0.27
CA MET A 75 -14.99 28.39 0.83
C MET A 75 -13.90 27.80 1.73
N LYS A 76 -14.28 27.31 2.90
CA LYS A 76 -13.38 26.75 3.91
C LYS A 76 -13.43 25.21 3.92
N VAL A 77 -12.35 24.62 4.36
CA VAL A 77 -12.20 23.15 4.49
C VAL A 77 -13.34 22.52 5.29
N LYS A 78 -13.77 23.14 6.41
CA LYS A 78 -14.87 22.65 7.26
C LYS A 78 -16.22 22.53 6.57
N GLU A 79 -16.41 23.23 5.43
CA GLU A 79 -17.66 23.23 4.68
C GLU A 79 -17.79 21.99 3.78
N VAL A 80 -16.65 21.41 3.40
CA VAL A 80 -16.59 20.27 2.45
C VAL A 80 -16.00 19.01 3.04
N MET A 81 -15.35 19.07 4.21
CA MET A 81 -14.70 17.91 4.82
C MET A 81 -15.69 16.82 5.22
N ASP A 82 -15.26 15.56 5.14
CA ASP A 82 -15.88 14.48 5.89
C ASP A 82 -15.63 14.71 7.39
N LYS A 83 -16.69 14.96 8.14
CA LYS A 83 -16.63 15.26 9.58
C LYS A 83 -16.49 14.01 10.46
N ASN A 84 -16.76 12.85 9.90
CA ASN A 84 -16.73 11.57 10.61
C ASN A 84 -15.91 10.54 9.84
N PRO A 85 -14.63 10.82 9.54
CA PRO A 85 -13.81 9.87 8.83
C PRO A 85 -13.66 8.58 9.65
N VAL A 86 -13.74 7.45 8.97
CA VAL A 86 -13.48 6.17 9.63
C VAL A 86 -12.03 6.13 10.07
N THR A 87 -11.81 5.90 11.36
CA THR A 87 -10.48 5.80 11.97
C THR A 87 -10.15 4.36 12.30
N VAL A 88 -8.85 4.06 12.41
CA VAL A 88 -8.35 2.75 12.81
C VAL A 88 -7.38 2.89 14.00
N SER A 89 -7.24 1.82 14.77
CA SER A 89 -6.24 1.76 15.86
C SER A 89 -4.86 1.41 15.30
N PRO A 90 -3.77 1.93 15.87
CA PRO A 90 -2.42 1.51 15.50
C PRO A 90 -2.15 0.02 15.79
N ASP A 91 -2.89 -0.59 16.69
CA ASP A 91 -2.77 -2.02 17.04
C ASP A 91 -3.64 -2.94 16.17
N MET A 92 -4.48 -2.38 15.31
CA MET A 92 -5.32 -3.17 14.40
C MET A 92 -4.44 -4.03 13.48
N PRO A 93 -4.80 -5.31 13.26
CA PRO A 93 -4.16 -6.14 12.24
C PRO A 93 -4.25 -5.47 10.86
N PHE A 94 -3.14 -5.52 10.11
CA PHE A 94 -3.11 -4.91 8.78
C PHE A 94 -4.13 -5.51 7.83
N GLU A 95 -4.40 -6.80 7.95
CA GLU A 95 -5.39 -7.55 7.17
C GLU A 95 -6.81 -7.00 7.36
N ASP A 96 -7.14 -6.54 8.57
CA ASP A 96 -8.45 -5.94 8.86
C ASP A 96 -8.60 -4.58 8.18
N VAL A 97 -7.51 -3.81 8.07
CA VAL A 97 -7.50 -2.55 7.30
C VAL A 97 -7.70 -2.81 5.81
N LEU A 98 -7.11 -3.88 5.26
CA LEU A 98 -7.34 -4.26 3.87
C LEU A 98 -8.82 -4.61 3.62
N ASN A 99 -9.42 -5.40 4.52
CA ASN A 99 -10.84 -5.75 4.44
C ASN A 99 -11.73 -4.51 4.51
N LEU A 100 -11.42 -3.60 5.45
CA LEU A 100 -12.13 -2.33 5.59
C LEU A 100 -12.02 -1.47 4.33
N GLY A 101 -10.83 -1.39 3.75
CA GLY A 101 -10.56 -0.68 2.50
C GLY A 101 -11.35 -1.25 1.31
N GLN A 102 -11.42 -2.58 1.19
CA GLN A 102 -12.22 -3.26 0.16
C GLN A 102 -13.72 -2.97 0.31
N GLN A 103 -14.25 -3.03 1.52
CA GLN A 103 -15.66 -2.75 1.81
C GLN A 103 -16.04 -1.31 1.51
N ARG A 104 -15.11 -0.37 1.69
CA ARG A 104 -15.33 1.07 1.47
C ARG A 104 -14.95 1.56 0.08
N GLY A 105 -14.36 0.72 -0.76
CA GLY A 105 -13.83 1.10 -2.06
C GLY A 105 -12.63 2.06 -2.00
N ASN A 106 -12.07 2.28 -0.81
CA ASN A 106 -10.97 3.22 -0.58
C ASN A 106 -10.18 2.84 0.67
N ALA A 107 -8.85 2.90 0.61
CA ALA A 107 -8.00 2.83 1.79
C ALA A 107 -7.39 4.21 2.06
N GLY A 108 -7.72 4.76 3.21
CA GLY A 108 -7.19 6.05 3.66
C GLY A 108 -7.84 6.40 4.98
N PHE A 109 -7.28 5.80 6.04
CA PHE A 109 -7.85 5.88 7.38
C PHE A 109 -6.91 6.63 8.30
N PRO A 110 -7.37 7.70 8.97
CA PRO A 110 -6.64 8.30 10.06
C PRO A 110 -6.41 7.25 11.16
N VAL A 111 -5.21 7.22 11.73
CA VAL A 111 -4.86 6.31 12.82
C VAL A 111 -4.92 7.08 14.13
N VAL A 112 -5.77 6.60 15.04
CA VAL A 112 -6.03 7.27 16.32
C VAL A 112 -5.72 6.34 17.49
N GLU A 113 -4.94 6.85 18.45
CA GLU A 113 -4.60 6.17 19.70
C GLU A 113 -4.99 7.05 20.89
N ASN A 114 -5.82 6.52 21.79
CA ASN A 114 -6.31 7.27 22.97
C ASN A 114 -6.91 8.66 22.64
N GLY A 115 -7.67 8.74 21.53
CA GLY A 115 -8.29 9.97 21.07
C GLY A 115 -7.35 10.91 20.29
N LYS A 116 -6.06 10.60 20.19
CA LYS A 116 -5.07 11.42 19.49
C LYS A 116 -4.75 10.86 18.11
N LEU A 117 -4.62 11.74 17.14
CA LEU A 117 -4.15 11.40 15.80
C LEU A 117 -2.65 11.06 15.86
N VAL A 118 -2.27 9.83 15.46
CA VAL A 118 -0.90 9.33 15.49
C VAL A 118 -0.35 8.93 14.11
N GLY A 119 -1.21 8.83 13.10
CA GLY A 119 -0.79 8.42 11.76
C GLY A 119 -1.92 8.49 10.75
N ILE A 120 -1.60 8.09 9.54
CA ILE A 120 -2.55 7.77 8.47
C ILE A 120 -2.09 6.49 7.77
N ILE A 121 -3.02 5.64 7.38
CA ILE A 121 -2.74 4.51 6.50
C ILE A 121 -3.48 4.70 5.18
N THR A 122 -2.75 4.58 4.07
CA THR A 122 -3.23 4.90 2.72
C THR A 122 -2.94 3.76 1.75
N ASN A 123 -3.49 3.83 0.53
CA ASN A 123 -3.13 2.91 -0.56
C ASN A 123 -1.62 2.92 -0.84
N GLY A 124 -0.94 4.06 -0.69
CA GLY A 124 0.51 4.16 -0.86
C GLY A 124 1.28 3.31 0.15
N ASP A 125 0.83 3.29 1.39
CA ASP A 125 1.45 2.48 2.45
C ASP A 125 1.25 0.99 2.18
N ILE A 126 0.06 0.61 1.69
CA ILE A 126 -0.26 -0.77 1.29
C ILE A 126 0.65 -1.22 0.14
N ILE A 127 0.80 -0.41 -0.90
CA ILE A 127 1.67 -0.72 -2.04
C ILE A 127 3.13 -0.85 -1.60
N ARG A 128 3.61 0.06 -0.76
CA ARG A 128 4.98 0.04 -0.22
C ARG A 128 5.22 -1.24 0.60
N LEU A 129 4.26 -1.62 1.46
CA LEU A 129 4.33 -2.86 2.20
C LEU A 129 4.38 -4.08 1.28
N LEU A 130 3.48 -4.18 0.29
CA LEU A 130 3.47 -5.28 -0.67
C LEU A 130 4.80 -5.36 -1.44
N SER A 131 5.35 -4.22 -1.84
CA SER A 131 6.67 -4.17 -2.49
C SER A 131 7.76 -4.78 -1.59
N THR A 132 7.77 -4.43 -0.31
CA THR A 132 8.71 -4.98 0.67
C THR A 132 8.51 -6.49 0.87
N LEU A 133 7.27 -6.94 1.04
CA LEU A 133 6.94 -8.36 1.21
C LEU A 133 7.30 -9.20 -0.03
N LEU A 134 7.23 -8.63 -1.20
CA LEU A 134 7.65 -9.25 -2.46
C LEU A 134 9.18 -9.20 -2.65
N GLY A 135 9.92 -8.55 -1.75
CA GLY A 135 11.36 -8.37 -1.85
C GLY A 135 11.78 -7.44 -3.01
N LEU A 136 10.90 -6.54 -3.45
CA LEU A 136 11.26 -5.50 -4.41
C LEU A 136 12.23 -4.49 -3.76
N GLY A 137 13.16 -3.96 -4.54
CA GLY A 137 14.24 -3.09 -4.03
C GLY A 137 15.52 -3.86 -3.65
N GLU A 138 15.48 -5.18 -3.53
CA GLU A 138 16.65 -6.04 -3.33
C GLU A 138 17.06 -6.74 -4.63
N THR A 139 18.36 -6.80 -4.90
CA THR A 139 18.88 -7.59 -6.03
C THR A 139 18.56 -9.06 -5.81
N GLY A 140 17.92 -9.70 -6.79
CA GLY A 140 17.57 -11.11 -6.66
C GLY A 140 16.77 -11.66 -7.82
N VAL A 141 16.72 -12.98 -7.89
CA VAL A 141 16.00 -13.74 -8.90
C VAL A 141 14.66 -14.21 -8.34
N ARG A 142 13.58 -14.00 -9.11
CA ARG A 142 12.26 -14.54 -8.79
C ARG A 142 12.04 -15.88 -9.46
N ILE A 143 11.55 -16.85 -8.71
CA ILE A 143 11.20 -18.19 -9.19
C ILE A 143 9.72 -18.42 -8.90
N THR A 144 9.02 -19.01 -9.88
CA THR A 144 7.64 -19.49 -9.70
C THR A 144 7.62 -21.00 -9.83
N ILE A 145 7.02 -21.67 -8.85
CA ILE A 145 6.87 -23.13 -8.79
C ILE A 145 5.36 -23.43 -8.73
N GLU A 146 4.88 -24.27 -9.60
CA GLU A 146 3.47 -24.63 -9.71
C GLU A 146 3.22 -26.09 -9.37
N GLY A 147 1.97 -26.42 -9.02
CA GLY A 147 1.57 -27.80 -8.73
C GLY A 147 2.00 -28.30 -7.35
N LEU A 148 2.21 -27.39 -6.40
CA LEU A 148 2.52 -27.74 -5.02
C LEU A 148 1.26 -28.15 -4.23
N GLY A 149 1.45 -28.81 -3.09
CA GLY A 149 0.36 -29.22 -2.20
C GLY A 149 -0.08 -30.66 -2.40
N VAL A 150 0.55 -31.38 -3.32
CA VAL A 150 0.28 -32.80 -3.56
C VAL A 150 0.97 -33.68 -2.50
N ARG A 151 2.10 -33.24 -1.96
CA ARG A 151 2.90 -33.96 -0.97
C ARG A 151 3.15 -33.11 0.27
N LEU A 152 3.04 -33.72 1.44
CA LEU A 152 3.46 -33.07 2.68
C LEU A 152 4.97 -32.78 2.67
N GLY A 153 5.37 -31.59 3.14
CA GLY A 153 6.78 -31.21 3.29
C GLY A 153 7.43 -30.63 2.03
N GLU A 154 6.70 -30.40 0.94
CA GLU A 154 7.28 -29.81 -0.29
C GLU A 154 8.00 -28.49 -0.03
N LEU A 155 7.45 -27.61 0.81
CA LEU A 155 8.12 -26.35 1.17
C LEU A 155 9.44 -26.60 1.90
N ASN A 156 9.53 -27.62 2.77
CA ASN A 156 10.79 -27.96 3.43
C ASN A 156 11.86 -28.39 2.43
N ILE A 157 11.48 -29.15 1.40
CA ILE A 157 12.42 -29.56 0.34
C ILE A 157 12.92 -28.33 -0.42
N ILE A 158 12.01 -27.40 -0.79
CA ILE A 158 12.37 -26.16 -1.48
C ILE A 158 13.36 -25.34 -0.63
N ILE A 159 13.04 -25.12 0.65
CA ILE A 159 13.91 -24.37 1.58
C ILE A 159 15.28 -25.06 1.70
N SER A 160 15.30 -26.40 1.86
CA SER A 160 16.55 -27.16 1.97
C SER A 160 17.42 -27.09 0.71
N ILE A 161 16.81 -26.98 -0.47
CA ILE A 161 17.53 -26.75 -1.73
C ILE A 161 18.15 -25.36 -1.71
N CYS A 162 17.40 -24.33 -1.32
CA CYS A 162 17.92 -22.97 -1.21
C CYS A 162 19.10 -22.90 -0.23
N ASP A 163 18.99 -23.54 0.93
CA ASP A 163 20.05 -23.57 1.94
C ASP A 163 21.33 -24.25 1.44
N ARG A 164 21.22 -25.39 0.74
CA ARG A 164 22.37 -26.08 0.12
C ARG A 164 23.16 -25.16 -0.83
N HIS A 165 22.45 -24.33 -1.57
CA HIS A 165 23.04 -23.36 -2.51
C HIS A 165 23.37 -22.02 -1.85
N ARG A 166 23.19 -21.86 -0.53
CA ARG A 166 23.36 -20.60 0.21
C ARG A 166 22.55 -19.44 -0.41
N ALA A 167 21.41 -19.77 -0.98
CA ALA A 167 20.50 -18.82 -1.62
C ALA A 167 19.51 -18.28 -0.58
N SER A 168 19.80 -17.12 0.00
CA SER A 168 18.90 -16.48 0.97
C SER A 168 17.54 -16.18 0.37
N ILE A 169 16.48 -16.61 1.05
CA ILE A 169 15.10 -16.34 0.63
C ILE A 169 14.72 -14.94 1.12
N LEU A 170 14.46 -14.02 0.17
CA LEU A 170 13.97 -12.66 0.45
C LEU A 170 12.46 -12.66 0.67
N SER A 171 11.75 -13.45 -0.11
CA SER A 171 10.31 -13.65 0.04
C SER A 171 9.89 -15.04 -0.42
N LEU A 172 8.89 -15.60 0.24
CA LEU A 172 8.23 -16.84 -0.16
C LEU A 172 6.73 -16.68 0.12
N MET A 173 5.94 -16.71 -0.93
CA MET A 173 4.49 -16.60 -0.85
C MET A 173 3.85 -17.77 -1.58
N THR A 174 2.76 -18.27 -1.03
CA THR A 174 1.97 -19.31 -1.66
C THR A 174 0.54 -18.82 -1.88
N ARG A 175 -0.07 -19.26 -2.98
CA ARG A 175 -1.50 -19.04 -3.23
C ARG A 175 -2.10 -20.27 -3.87
N HIS A 176 -3.36 -20.54 -3.58
CA HIS A 176 -4.10 -21.56 -4.31
C HIS A 176 -4.45 -21.08 -5.72
N ARG A 177 -4.32 -21.98 -6.69
CA ARG A 177 -4.87 -21.79 -8.01
C ARG A 177 -6.40 -21.99 -7.92
N ARG A 178 -7.17 -21.10 -8.50
CA ARG A 178 -8.64 -21.15 -8.39
C ARG A 178 -9.26 -22.41 -9.00
N GLU A 179 -8.66 -22.92 -10.08
CA GLU A 179 -9.20 -24.00 -10.91
C GLU A 179 -8.85 -25.38 -10.38
N THR A 180 -7.63 -25.59 -9.92
CA THR A 180 -7.06 -26.90 -9.58
C THR A 180 -6.82 -27.10 -8.09
N GLN A 181 -6.96 -26.04 -7.29
CA GLN A 181 -6.69 -26.04 -5.84
C GLN A 181 -5.25 -26.38 -5.45
N ASP A 182 -4.34 -26.63 -6.40
CA ASP A 182 -2.92 -26.73 -6.16
C ASP A 182 -2.32 -25.38 -5.74
N LEU A 183 -1.17 -25.43 -5.07
CA LEU A 183 -0.46 -24.24 -4.66
C LEU A 183 0.53 -23.80 -5.75
N ILE A 184 0.61 -22.49 -5.91
CA ILE A 184 1.70 -21.81 -6.61
C ILE A 184 2.57 -21.16 -5.57
N ALA A 185 3.88 -21.43 -5.59
CA ALA A 185 4.86 -20.69 -4.81
C ALA A 185 5.56 -19.65 -5.66
N LEU A 186 5.60 -18.42 -5.13
CA LEU A 186 6.34 -17.29 -5.67
C LEU A 186 7.49 -17.04 -4.69
N MET A 187 8.71 -17.24 -5.14
CA MET A 187 9.90 -17.11 -4.31
C MET A 187 10.87 -16.11 -4.91
N ARG A 188 11.47 -15.28 -4.08
CA ARG A 188 12.59 -14.43 -4.47
C ARG A 188 13.81 -14.78 -3.67
N LEU A 189 14.92 -15.00 -4.36
CA LEU A 189 16.22 -15.37 -3.80
C LEU A 189 17.21 -14.23 -3.96
N LYS A 190 17.99 -13.96 -2.93
CA LYS A 190 19.12 -12.99 -2.98
C LYS A 190 20.33 -13.62 -3.65
N VAL A 191 20.23 -13.87 -4.94
CA VAL A 191 21.29 -14.42 -5.78
C VAL A 191 21.34 -13.68 -7.12
N LYS A 192 22.51 -13.68 -7.76
CA LYS A 192 22.68 -13.16 -9.12
C LYS A 192 22.33 -14.20 -10.17
N ASP A 193 22.50 -15.47 -9.85
CA ASP A 193 22.21 -16.61 -10.71
C ASP A 193 21.53 -17.70 -9.88
N ALA A 194 20.39 -18.16 -10.34
CA ALA A 194 19.60 -19.21 -9.71
C ALA A 194 19.66 -20.55 -10.46
N THR A 195 20.48 -20.68 -11.52
CA THR A 195 20.53 -21.84 -12.40
C THR A 195 20.71 -23.17 -11.64
N ALA A 196 21.62 -23.20 -10.67
CA ALA A 196 21.86 -24.38 -9.85
C ALA A 196 20.67 -24.76 -8.96
N VAL A 197 20.02 -23.74 -8.35
CA VAL A 197 18.81 -23.93 -7.53
C VAL A 197 17.66 -24.46 -8.39
N VAL A 198 17.45 -23.88 -9.57
CA VAL A 198 16.39 -24.28 -10.51
C VAL A 198 16.61 -25.71 -10.98
N LYS A 199 17.86 -26.10 -11.31
CA LYS A 199 18.20 -27.46 -11.70
C LYS A 199 17.84 -28.45 -10.59
N ASP A 200 18.23 -28.19 -9.34
CA ASP A 200 17.94 -29.08 -8.22
C ASP A 200 16.46 -29.16 -7.89
N LEU A 201 15.72 -28.03 -8.01
CA LEU A 201 14.27 -28.02 -7.88
C LEU A 201 13.62 -28.93 -8.93
N SER A 202 13.99 -28.76 -10.20
CA SER A 202 13.46 -29.59 -11.30
C SER A 202 13.83 -31.06 -11.13
N SER A 203 15.06 -31.39 -10.72
CA SER A 203 15.50 -32.74 -10.44
C SER A 203 14.78 -33.41 -9.26
N SER A 204 14.27 -32.60 -8.33
CA SER A 204 13.46 -33.05 -7.19
C SER A 204 11.97 -33.17 -7.53
N GLY A 205 11.60 -32.97 -8.79
CA GLY A 205 10.23 -33.11 -9.32
C GLY A 205 9.35 -31.88 -9.18
N PHE A 206 9.93 -30.70 -8.90
CA PHE A 206 9.18 -29.45 -8.87
C PHE A 206 9.02 -28.85 -10.26
N ASN A 207 7.82 -28.37 -10.56
CA ASN A 207 7.52 -27.70 -11.82
C ASN A 207 7.87 -26.19 -11.72
N VAL A 208 9.07 -25.82 -12.12
CA VAL A 208 9.52 -24.44 -12.19
C VAL A 208 9.04 -23.82 -13.51
N THR A 209 8.07 -22.94 -13.44
CA THR A 209 7.42 -22.35 -14.63
C THR A 209 7.95 -20.98 -15.01
N TYR A 210 8.64 -20.29 -14.10
CA TYR A 210 9.21 -18.99 -14.36
C TYR A 210 10.46 -18.73 -13.54
N VAL A 211 11.46 -18.12 -14.19
CA VAL A 211 12.68 -17.60 -13.55
C VAL A 211 12.95 -16.22 -14.15
N SER A 212 13.01 -15.20 -13.30
CA SER A 212 13.33 -13.84 -13.78
C SER A 212 14.84 -13.67 -13.99
N GLU A 213 15.19 -12.68 -14.79
CA GLU A 213 16.53 -12.09 -14.70
C GLU A 213 16.69 -11.39 -13.33
N PRO A 214 17.92 -11.27 -12.82
CA PRO A 214 18.16 -10.53 -11.59
C PRO A 214 17.79 -9.06 -11.82
N LEU A 215 16.85 -8.56 -11.01
CA LEU A 215 16.56 -7.13 -11.01
C LEU A 215 17.73 -6.41 -10.32
N PRO A 216 18.22 -5.29 -10.89
CA PRO A 216 19.17 -4.45 -10.19
C PRO A 216 18.51 -3.91 -8.91
N SER A 217 19.31 -3.71 -7.85
CA SER A 217 18.82 -2.92 -6.71
C SER A 217 18.50 -1.53 -7.23
N GLU A 218 17.26 -1.07 -7.05
CA GLU A 218 17.00 0.36 -7.21
C GLU A 218 17.89 1.06 -6.20
N ALA A 219 18.82 1.86 -6.72
CA ALA A 219 19.61 2.73 -5.88
C ALA A 219 18.65 3.68 -5.15
N ALA A 220 18.72 3.64 -3.82
CA ALA A 220 17.95 4.49 -2.93
C ALA A 220 18.14 5.98 -3.23
#